data_cdb0255157c6bea0b09483066891d020
#
_entry.id   cdb0255157c6bea0b09483066891d020
#
_cell.length_a   1.000
_cell.length_b   1.000
_cell.length_c   1.000
_cell.angle_alpha   90.00
_cell.angle_beta   90.00
_cell.angle_gamma   90.00
#
_symmetry.space_group_name_H-M   'P 1'
#
loop_
_entity.id
_entity.type
_entity.pdbx_description
1 polymer ?
#
loop_
_entity_poly.entity_id
_entity_poly.type
_entity_poly.pdbx_seq_one_letter_code
_entity_poly.pdbx_strand_id
1 'polypeptide(L)'
;MIPPRAVIFLAIAWILVVLYPAPGMLLRSIGNAARPRIEPEAVAGLARRLPDDPRAIEASVLDRQVPYSYDWQSAGVPWYFPTTTEALRSGNGDCESRAVVLASILTAKGIPNELRLSFDHIWVDYPGKQANALENAGVQFAGTQDGRFFIHWPKDFRLGQEIQDQLSIYWEPAPVWRVLLLVGGLSLIVLWNTLARRLGAGRLAADGLLPAREPRRGRLPGTGMRAPRRLTRGGALTRPQRV
;
A
#
# COMPACT_ATOMS: atom_id res chain seq x y z
N MET A 1 24.76 -20.98 2.46
CA MET A 1 23.44 -20.73 1.81
C MET A 1 22.69 -19.68 2.61
N ILE A 2 22.17 -18.66 1.95
CA ILE A 2 21.35 -17.65 2.63
C ILE A 2 19.98 -18.29 2.96
N PRO A 3 19.53 -18.26 4.22
CA PRO A 3 18.23 -18.81 4.56
C PRO A 3 17.10 -18.00 3.91
N PRO A 4 15.94 -18.63 3.59
CA PRO A 4 14.83 -17.92 2.90
C PRO A 4 14.39 -16.64 3.61
N ARG A 5 14.39 -16.64 4.94
CA ARG A 5 14.05 -15.46 5.76
C ARG A 5 15.00 -14.29 5.51
N ALA A 6 16.30 -14.56 5.36
CA ALA A 6 17.28 -13.51 5.08
C ALA A 6 17.13 -12.94 3.65
N VAL A 7 16.73 -13.75 2.68
CA VAL A 7 16.44 -13.27 1.31
C VAL A 7 15.24 -12.34 1.34
N ILE A 8 14.18 -12.69 2.06
CA ILE A 8 13.00 -11.84 2.22
C ILE A 8 13.39 -10.52 2.92
N PHE A 9 14.18 -10.61 4.00
CA PHE A 9 14.65 -9.42 4.71
C PHE A 9 15.47 -8.50 3.79
N LEU A 10 16.40 -9.05 3.02
CA LEU A 10 17.19 -8.27 2.05
C LEU A 10 16.32 -7.62 0.97
N ALA A 11 15.32 -8.33 0.47
CA ALA A 11 14.38 -7.79 -0.49
C ALA A 11 13.56 -6.63 0.08
N ILE A 12 13.02 -6.77 1.30
CA ILE A 12 12.28 -5.70 1.99
C ILE A 12 13.21 -4.51 2.27
N ALA A 13 14.42 -4.75 2.78
CA ALA A 13 15.40 -3.70 3.04
C ALA A 13 15.76 -2.95 1.75
N TRP A 14 15.96 -3.66 0.63
CA TRP A 14 16.22 -3.06 -0.67
C TRP A 14 15.05 -2.19 -1.15
N ILE A 15 13.82 -2.70 -1.06
CA ILE A 15 12.61 -1.93 -1.41
C ILE A 15 12.55 -0.65 -0.59
N LEU A 16 12.73 -0.73 0.73
CA LEU A 16 12.68 0.43 1.61
C LEU A 16 13.78 1.44 1.28
N VAL A 17 15.01 1.01 1.03
CA VAL A 17 16.13 1.93 0.70
C VAL A 17 15.89 2.62 -0.64
N VAL A 18 15.36 1.91 -1.64
CA VAL A 18 15.10 2.51 -2.96
C VAL A 18 13.90 3.46 -2.91
N LEU A 19 12.82 3.10 -2.23
CA LEU A 19 11.61 3.92 -2.17
C LEU A 19 11.75 5.06 -1.15
N TYR A 20 12.39 4.82 -0.01
CA TYR A 20 12.58 5.78 1.08
C TYR A 20 14.05 5.88 1.47
N PRO A 21 14.89 6.63 0.73
CA PRO A 21 16.31 6.80 1.05
C PRO A 21 16.53 7.41 2.44
N ALA A 22 15.58 8.20 2.91
CA ALA A 22 15.51 8.71 4.26
C ALA A 22 14.35 8.03 5.03
N PRO A 23 14.58 6.92 5.73
CA PRO A 23 13.52 6.12 6.35
C PRO A 23 12.68 6.90 7.39
N GLY A 24 13.23 7.97 7.96
CA GLY A 24 12.49 8.89 8.83
C GLY A 24 11.31 9.60 8.13
N MET A 25 11.31 9.71 6.80
CA MET A 25 10.17 10.27 6.04
C MET A 25 8.96 9.35 6.11
N LEU A 26 9.15 8.05 5.92
CA LEU A 26 8.08 7.06 6.03
C LEU A 26 7.47 7.05 7.44
N LEU A 27 8.31 7.04 8.47
CA LEU A 27 7.84 7.05 9.86
C LEU A 27 7.06 8.33 10.19
N ARG A 28 7.51 9.48 9.70
CA ARG A 28 6.78 10.75 9.85
C ARG A 28 5.46 10.73 9.12
N SER A 29 5.42 10.25 7.88
CA SER A 29 4.19 10.14 7.10
C SER A 29 3.15 9.27 7.81
N ILE A 30 3.55 8.11 8.34
CA ILE A 30 2.68 7.24 9.14
C ILE A 30 2.16 7.98 10.38
N GLY A 31 3.05 8.67 11.11
CA GLY A 31 2.68 9.46 12.28
C GLY A 31 1.72 10.61 11.96
N ASN A 32 1.96 11.33 10.86
CA ASN A 32 1.11 12.43 10.42
C ASN A 32 -0.23 11.94 9.86
N ALA A 33 -0.27 10.79 9.18
CA ALA A 33 -1.52 10.20 8.72
C ALA A 33 -2.41 9.74 9.90
N ALA A 34 -1.79 9.15 10.94
CA ALA A 34 -2.50 8.77 12.16
C ALA A 34 -2.99 9.97 13.00
N ARG A 35 -2.26 11.09 12.93
CA ARG A 35 -2.59 12.36 13.60
C ARG A 35 -2.26 13.53 12.69
N PRO A 36 -3.14 13.89 11.76
CA PRO A 36 -2.91 15.00 10.84
C PRO A 36 -2.57 16.29 11.61
N ARG A 37 -1.46 16.91 11.24
CA ARG A 37 -0.98 18.12 11.90
C ARG A 37 -1.58 19.34 11.22
N ILE A 38 -2.70 19.79 11.77
CA ILE A 38 -3.37 21.04 11.38
C ILE A 38 -2.72 22.15 12.18
N GLU A 39 -2.09 23.12 11.48
CA GLU A 39 -1.28 24.21 12.07
C GLU A 39 -1.88 25.57 11.68
N PRO A 40 -2.95 26.04 12.36
CA PRO A 40 -3.61 27.32 12.03
C PRO A 40 -2.69 28.53 12.11
N GLU A 41 -1.71 28.49 13.03
CA GLU A 41 -0.73 29.56 13.22
C GLU A 41 0.17 29.71 11.99
N ALA A 42 0.55 28.59 11.36
CA ALA A 42 1.41 28.58 10.16
C ALA A 42 0.76 29.29 8.96
N VAL A 43 -0.57 29.31 8.91
CA VAL A 43 -1.37 29.92 7.83
C VAL A 43 -2.03 31.24 8.22
N ALA A 44 -1.86 31.74 9.44
CA ALA A 44 -2.59 32.91 9.95
C ALA A 44 -2.46 34.16 9.04
N GLY A 45 -1.27 34.39 8.48
CA GLY A 45 -1.02 35.48 7.53
C GLY A 45 -1.74 35.28 6.19
N LEU A 46 -1.82 34.06 5.71
CA LEU A 46 -2.54 33.69 4.49
C LEU A 46 -4.06 33.76 4.70
N ALA A 47 -4.53 33.18 5.81
CA ALA A 47 -5.96 33.19 6.16
C ALA A 47 -6.57 34.59 6.20
N ARG A 48 -5.84 35.60 6.74
CA ARG A 48 -6.30 36.98 6.75
C ARG A 48 -6.47 37.61 5.36
N ARG A 49 -5.78 37.11 4.34
CA ARG A 49 -5.83 37.63 2.96
C ARG A 49 -6.87 36.95 2.10
N LEU A 50 -7.37 35.81 2.54
CA LEU A 50 -8.37 35.02 1.83
C LEU A 50 -9.80 35.43 2.25
N PRO A 51 -10.80 35.30 1.36
CA PRO A 51 -12.20 35.55 1.70
C PRO A 51 -12.68 34.57 2.79
N ASP A 52 -13.87 34.83 3.36
CA ASP A 52 -14.46 33.93 4.37
C ASP A 52 -15.33 32.82 3.75
N ASP A 53 -15.48 32.82 2.43
CA ASP A 53 -16.16 31.75 1.71
C ASP A 53 -15.25 30.51 1.62
N PRO A 54 -15.64 29.37 2.22
CA PRO A 54 -14.81 28.17 2.23
C PRO A 54 -14.54 27.59 0.83
N ARG A 55 -15.46 27.78 -0.14
CA ARG A 55 -15.25 27.34 -1.53
C ARG A 55 -14.17 28.16 -2.23
N ALA A 56 -14.18 29.45 -2.01
CA ALA A 56 -13.14 30.34 -2.56
C ALA A 56 -11.78 30.09 -1.90
N ILE A 57 -11.75 29.70 -0.62
CA ILE A 57 -10.54 29.27 0.06
C ILE A 57 -10.03 27.97 -0.57
N GLU A 58 -10.88 26.95 -0.74
CA GLU A 58 -10.53 25.69 -1.38
C GLU A 58 -9.97 25.91 -2.78
N ALA A 59 -10.65 26.66 -3.63
CA ALA A 59 -10.17 27.00 -4.97
C ALA A 59 -8.79 27.69 -4.92
N SER A 60 -8.58 28.62 -3.98
CA SER A 60 -7.27 29.26 -3.80
C SER A 60 -6.17 28.25 -3.39
N VAL A 61 -6.49 27.30 -2.51
CA VAL A 61 -5.52 26.26 -2.11
C VAL A 61 -5.17 25.39 -3.29
N LEU A 62 -6.16 24.90 -4.04
CA LEU A 62 -5.97 24.00 -5.16
C LEU A 62 -5.18 24.62 -6.32
N ASP A 63 -5.45 25.90 -6.61
CA ASP A 63 -4.91 26.56 -7.81
C ASP A 63 -3.63 27.34 -7.55
N ARG A 64 -3.44 27.87 -6.34
CA ARG A 64 -2.38 28.86 -6.07
C ARG A 64 -1.45 28.48 -4.93
N GLN A 65 -1.96 27.95 -3.82
CA GLN A 65 -1.15 27.69 -2.63
C GLN A 65 -0.43 26.36 -2.71
N VAL A 66 -1.13 25.32 -3.18
CA VAL A 66 -0.63 23.97 -3.32
C VAL A 66 -1.10 23.39 -4.66
N PRO A 67 -0.56 23.86 -5.81
CA PRO A 67 -0.78 23.22 -7.11
C PRO A 67 -0.48 21.73 -7.05
N TYR A 68 -1.22 20.93 -7.82
CA TYR A 68 -1.07 19.47 -7.78
C TYR A 68 0.31 19.00 -8.23
N SER A 69 0.90 18.13 -7.45
CA SER A 69 2.15 17.45 -7.77
C SER A 69 2.19 16.13 -7.05
N TYR A 70 2.58 15.07 -7.74
CA TYR A 70 2.79 13.77 -7.10
C TYR A 70 3.93 13.83 -6.08
N ASP A 71 3.87 13.00 -5.05
CA ASP A 71 4.90 12.93 -4.01
C ASP A 71 6.29 12.55 -4.53
N TRP A 72 6.36 11.84 -5.64
CA TRP A 72 7.63 11.63 -6.36
C TRP A 72 8.33 12.91 -6.76
N GLN A 73 7.57 13.97 -7.06
CA GLN A 73 8.09 15.27 -7.51
C GLN A 73 8.26 16.24 -6.33
N SER A 74 7.30 16.27 -5.41
CA SER A 74 7.28 17.21 -4.26
C SER A 74 8.19 16.76 -3.12
N ALA A 75 8.24 15.45 -2.82
CA ALA A 75 8.96 14.86 -1.69
C ALA A 75 10.05 13.85 -2.11
N GLY A 76 10.07 13.41 -3.36
CA GLY A 76 11.03 12.41 -3.87
C GLY A 76 10.81 10.99 -3.34
N VAL A 77 9.62 10.67 -2.84
CA VAL A 77 9.21 9.36 -2.32
C VAL A 77 7.83 9.00 -2.86
N PRO A 78 7.41 7.72 -2.85
CA PRO A 78 6.11 7.34 -3.40
C PRO A 78 4.92 7.91 -2.64
N TRP A 79 5.04 8.11 -1.34
CA TRP A 79 3.99 8.62 -0.48
C TRP A 79 4.56 9.45 0.66
N TYR A 80 4.06 10.66 0.85
CA TYR A 80 4.46 11.56 1.92
C TYR A 80 3.28 12.32 2.50
N PHE A 81 3.02 12.15 3.80
CA PHE A 81 2.00 12.92 4.50
C PHE A 81 2.67 14.08 5.24
N PRO A 82 2.62 15.33 4.71
CA PRO A 82 3.30 16.48 5.29
C PRO A 82 2.55 17.07 6.49
N THR A 83 3.23 17.92 7.23
CA THR A 83 2.58 18.93 8.07
C THR A 83 2.15 20.13 7.20
N THR A 84 1.30 21.00 7.74
CA THR A 84 0.90 22.24 7.04
C THR A 84 2.11 23.10 6.66
N THR A 85 3.06 23.25 7.59
CA THR A 85 4.30 24.00 7.35
C THR A 85 5.15 23.40 6.24
N GLU A 86 5.26 22.07 6.18
CA GLU A 86 6.02 21.36 5.14
C GLU A 86 5.33 21.51 3.76
N ALA A 87 4.00 21.37 3.69
CA ALA A 87 3.25 21.55 2.45
C ALA A 87 3.37 22.98 1.89
N LEU A 88 3.26 24.00 2.74
CA LEU A 88 3.47 25.39 2.32
C LEU A 88 4.91 25.69 1.88
N ARG A 89 5.90 25.06 2.50
CA ARG A 89 7.30 25.21 2.10
C ARG A 89 7.60 24.54 0.78
N SER A 90 6.98 23.40 0.50
CA SER A 90 7.05 22.74 -0.79
C SER A 90 6.43 23.57 -1.89
N GLY A 91 5.33 24.28 -1.60
CA GLY A 91 4.58 25.10 -2.56
C GLY A 91 3.83 24.29 -3.61
N ASN A 92 3.83 22.98 -3.51
CA ASN A 92 3.07 22.04 -4.33
C ASN A 92 2.89 20.71 -3.57
N GLY A 93 2.00 19.86 -4.03
CA GLY A 93 1.76 18.55 -3.44
C GLY A 93 0.46 17.91 -3.90
N ASP A 94 0.17 16.75 -3.40
CA ASP A 94 -1.03 15.99 -3.72
C ASP A 94 -2.21 16.27 -2.75
N CYS A 95 -3.12 15.30 -2.62
CA CYS A 95 -4.32 15.47 -1.81
C CYS A 95 -4.01 15.68 -0.32
N GLU A 96 -3.01 15.02 0.25
CA GLU A 96 -2.59 15.18 1.65
C GLU A 96 -2.08 16.60 1.94
N SER A 97 -1.21 17.10 1.09
CA SER A 97 -0.66 18.45 1.18
C SER A 97 -1.76 19.53 1.11
N ARG A 98 -2.68 19.36 0.17
CA ARG A 98 -3.83 20.25 -0.03
C ARG A 98 -4.78 20.21 1.14
N ALA A 99 -5.08 19.01 1.65
CA ALA A 99 -6.02 18.82 2.75
C ALA A 99 -5.52 19.46 4.06
N VAL A 100 -4.23 19.27 4.43
CA VAL A 100 -3.70 19.86 5.67
C VAL A 100 -3.63 21.37 5.60
N VAL A 101 -3.30 21.95 4.44
CA VAL A 101 -3.29 23.43 4.25
C VAL A 101 -4.70 23.99 4.29
N LEU A 102 -5.66 23.37 3.58
CA LEU A 102 -7.06 23.80 3.56
C LEU A 102 -7.67 23.73 4.97
N ALA A 103 -7.52 22.59 5.65
CA ALA A 103 -8.01 22.41 7.02
C ALA A 103 -7.43 23.46 7.98
N SER A 104 -6.13 23.76 7.85
CA SER A 104 -5.46 24.78 8.68
C SER A 104 -6.01 26.19 8.44
N ILE A 105 -6.26 26.56 7.17
CA ILE A 105 -6.83 27.87 6.83
C ILE A 105 -8.28 27.97 7.35
N LEU A 106 -9.10 26.96 7.14
CA LEU A 106 -10.47 26.93 7.63
C LEU A 106 -10.51 27.02 9.16
N THR A 107 -9.66 26.27 9.84
CA THR A 107 -9.52 26.33 11.30
C THR A 107 -9.06 27.71 11.78
N ALA A 108 -8.08 28.34 11.12
CA ALA A 108 -7.62 29.69 11.44
C ALA A 108 -8.72 30.77 11.29
N LYS A 109 -9.70 30.50 10.41
CA LYS A 109 -10.89 31.36 10.22
C LYS A 109 -12.07 30.99 11.10
N GLY A 110 -11.96 29.96 11.95
CA GLY A 110 -13.06 29.46 12.77
C GLY A 110 -14.17 28.76 11.97
N ILE A 111 -13.89 28.35 10.75
CA ILE A 111 -14.83 27.61 9.89
C ILE A 111 -14.77 26.12 10.28
N PRO A 112 -15.89 25.48 10.69
CA PRO A 112 -15.94 24.07 11.00
C PRO A 112 -15.46 23.23 9.80
N ASN A 113 -14.57 22.29 10.06
CA ASN A 113 -14.05 21.43 9.02
C ASN A 113 -13.61 20.07 9.59
N GLU A 114 -13.62 19.04 8.77
CA GLU A 114 -13.25 17.69 9.12
C GLU A 114 -12.43 17.06 7.99
N LEU A 115 -11.34 16.35 8.34
CA LEU A 115 -10.60 15.56 7.38
C LEU A 115 -11.32 14.22 7.14
N ARG A 116 -11.40 13.83 5.88
CA ARG A 116 -11.96 12.56 5.41
C ARG A 116 -10.93 11.85 4.56
N LEU A 117 -10.80 10.54 4.75
CA LEU A 117 -9.83 9.69 4.05
C LEU A 117 -10.54 8.50 3.42
N SER A 118 -10.28 8.25 2.13
CA SER A 118 -10.47 6.98 1.44
C SER A 118 -9.11 6.31 1.21
N PHE A 119 -9.08 5.15 0.57
CA PHE A 119 -7.81 4.47 0.27
C PHE A 119 -6.97 5.19 -0.79
N ASP A 120 -7.60 5.98 -1.63
CA ASP A 120 -7.03 6.66 -2.79
C ASP A 120 -7.05 8.18 -2.69
N HIS A 121 -7.80 8.75 -1.71
CA HIS A 121 -8.00 10.19 -1.62
C HIS A 121 -8.16 10.69 -0.18
N ILE A 122 -7.72 11.92 0.06
CA ILE A 122 -8.00 12.67 1.28
C ILE A 122 -8.59 14.03 0.92
N TRP A 123 -9.63 14.44 1.64
CA TRP A 123 -10.30 15.73 1.44
C TRP A 123 -10.72 16.36 2.76
N VAL A 124 -11.09 17.62 2.68
CA VAL A 124 -11.66 18.37 3.81
C VAL A 124 -13.14 18.54 3.57
N ASP A 125 -13.95 18.11 4.53
CA ASP A 125 -15.38 18.38 4.57
C ASP A 125 -15.64 19.66 5.36
N TYR A 126 -16.58 20.51 4.89
CA TYR A 126 -16.97 21.75 5.52
C TYR A 126 -18.40 22.13 5.13
N PRO A 127 -19.10 23.03 5.88
CA PRO A 127 -20.47 23.42 5.58
C PRO A 127 -20.62 24.00 4.16
N GLY A 128 -21.49 23.41 3.37
CA GLY A 128 -21.77 23.81 1.99
C GLY A 128 -20.80 23.28 0.94
N LYS A 129 -19.89 22.35 1.31
CA LYS A 129 -19.05 21.65 0.35
C LYS A 129 -19.90 20.85 -0.64
N GLN A 130 -19.51 20.90 -1.91
CA GLN A 130 -20.06 20.04 -2.94
C GLN A 130 -19.07 18.89 -3.17
N ALA A 131 -19.44 17.71 -2.71
CA ALA A 131 -18.63 16.51 -2.92
C ALA A 131 -18.55 16.17 -4.42
N ASN A 132 -17.38 15.78 -4.88
CA ASN A 132 -17.17 15.22 -6.21
C ASN A 132 -17.21 13.68 -6.17
N ALA A 133 -16.95 13.03 -7.30
CA ALA A 133 -17.02 11.57 -7.40
C ALA A 133 -16.00 10.85 -6.51
N LEU A 134 -14.85 11.46 -6.20
CA LEU A 134 -13.80 10.90 -5.34
C LEU A 134 -14.09 11.12 -3.86
N GLU A 135 -14.89 12.12 -3.52
CA GLU A 135 -15.21 12.54 -2.16
C GLU A 135 -16.51 11.87 -1.68
N ASN A 136 -16.61 10.57 -1.81
CA ASN A 136 -17.80 9.80 -1.47
C ASN A 136 -17.72 9.25 -0.04
N ALA A 137 -18.74 9.53 0.77
CA ALA A 137 -18.84 9.01 2.13
C ALA A 137 -18.91 7.47 2.21
N GLY A 138 -19.30 6.77 1.13
CA GLY A 138 -19.36 5.32 1.04
C GLY A 138 -17.98 4.65 0.99
N VAL A 139 -16.97 5.31 0.40
CA VAL A 139 -15.58 4.82 0.29
C VAL A 139 -14.69 5.32 1.43
N GLN A 140 -15.16 6.26 2.24
CA GLN A 140 -14.43 6.76 3.39
C GLN A 140 -14.12 5.62 4.38
N PHE A 141 -12.85 5.50 4.81
CA PHE A 141 -12.48 4.56 5.85
C PHE A 141 -11.98 5.21 7.14
N ALA A 142 -11.56 6.47 7.08
CA ALA A 142 -11.07 7.21 8.25
C ALA A 142 -11.37 8.70 8.14
N GLY A 143 -11.19 9.43 9.22
CA GLY A 143 -11.34 10.87 9.23
C GLY A 143 -11.25 11.45 10.63
N THR A 144 -11.51 12.75 10.73
CA THR A 144 -11.69 13.45 12.00
C THR A 144 -13.16 13.82 12.17
N GLN A 145 -13.67 13.66 13.39
CA GLN A 145 -15.00 14.12 13.77
C GLN A 145 -14.92 14.72 15.18
N ASP A 146 -15.36 15.95 15.36
CA ASP A 146 -15.22 16.68 16.61
C ASP A 146 -13.78 16.67 17.17
N GLY A 147 -12.79 16.80 16.30
CA GLY A 147 -11.36 16.76 16.64
C GLY A 147 -10.83 15.37 17.03
N ARG A 148 -11.61 14.30 16.92
CA ARG A 148 -11.21 12.93 17.19
C ARG A 148 -11.04 12.14 15.90
N PHE A 149 -9.94 11.42 15.77
CA PHE A 149 -9.70 10.52 14.65
C PHE A 149 -10.51 9.23 14.82
N PHE A 150 -11.16 8.79 13.73
CA PHE A 150 -11.89 7.53 13.67
C PHE A 150 -11.47 6.70 12.47
N ILE A 151 -11.67 5.39 12.57
CA ILE A 151 -11.48 4.42 11.49
C ILE A 151 -12.72 3.51 11.44
N HIS A 152 -13.23 3.25 10.25
CA HIS A 152 -14.27 2.26 10.01
C HIS A 152 -14.05 1.55 8.68
N TRP A 153 -14.69 0.40 8.46
CA TRP A 153 -14.60 -0.30 7.18
C TRP A 153 -15.52 0.40 6.16
N PRO A 154 -15.01 0.72 4.95
CA PRO A 154 -15.83 1.37 3.92
C PRO A 154 -16.95 0.45 3.44
N LYS A 155 -18.10 1.04 3.10
CA LYS A 155 -19.28 0.29 2.64
C LYS A 155 -19.12 -0.19 1.20
N ASP A 156 -18.45 0.60 0.35
CA ASP A 156 -18.33 0.40 -1.09
C ASP A 156 -16.89 0.03 -1.50
N PHE A 157 -16.28 -0.92 -0.77
CA PHE A 157 -14.91 -1.36 -1.04
C PHE A 157 -14.83 -2.31 -2.26
N ARG A 158 -14.06 -1.93 -3.29
CA ARG A 158 -13.82 -2.69 -4.52
C ARG A 158 -12.33 -2.97 -4.72
N LEU A 159 -11.85 -4.10 -4.22
CA LEU A 159 -10.43 -4.46 -4.22
C LEU A 159 -9.73 -4.32 -5.59
N GLY A 160 -10.38 -4.73 -6.68
CA GLY A 160 -9.77 -4.66 -8.02
C GLY A 160 -9.57 -3.23 -8.52
N GLN A 161 -10.51 -2.34 -8.22
CA GLN A 161 -10.44 -0.93 -8.57
C GLN A 161 -9.38 -0.23 -7.71
N GLU A 162 -9.38 -0.46 -6.41
CA GLU A 162 -8.37 0.06 -5.47
C GLU A 162 -6.93 -0.29 -5.88
N ILE A 163 -6.67 -1.55 -6.29
CA ILE A 163 -5.33 -1.96 -6.74
C ILE A 163 -4.92 -1.18 -8.01
N GLN A 164 -5.83 -1.00 -8.95
CA GLN A 164 -5.54 -0.27 -10.19
C GLN A 164 -5.28 1.21 -9.91
N ASP A 165 -6.08 1.84 -9.05
CA ASP A 165 -5.92 3.25 -8.66
C ASP A 165 -4.61 3.45 -7.90
N GLN A 166 -4.26 2.57 -6.97
CA GLN A 166 -2.97 2.60 -6.25
C GLN A 166 -1.77 2.44 -7.20
N LEU A 167 -1.87 1.56 -8.21
CA LEU A 167 -0.80 1.39 -9.20
C LEU A 167 -0.61 2.66 -10.04
N SER A 168 -1.69 3.32 -10.47
CA SER A 168 -1.58 4.55 -11.26
C SER A 168 -1.05 5.73 -10.43
N ILE A 169 -1.47 5.87 -9.18
CA ILE A 169 -1.04 6.96 -8.29
C ILE A 169 0.44 6.85 -7.92
N TYR A 170 0.92 5.65 -7.60
CA TYR A 170 2.27 5.47 -7.04
C TYR A 170 3.32 5.07 -8.07
N TRP A 171 2.98 4.35 -9.13
CA TRP A 171 3.95 3.80 -10.07
C TRP A 171 4.05 4.55 -11.39
N GLU A 172 2.95 5.10 -11.89
CA GLU A 172 2.95 5.85 -13.14
C GLU A 172 3.86 7.10 -13.07
N PRO A 173 3.83 7.92 -11.99
CA PRO A 173 4.72 9.06 -11.86
C PRO A 173 6.11 8.71 -11.34
N ALA A 174 6.42 7.42 -11.06
CA ALA A 174 7.68 7.01 -10.47
C ALA A 174 8.88 7.28 -11.42
N PRO A 175 9.99 7.83 -10.93
CA PRO A 175 11.18 8.03 -11.74
C PRO A 175 11.72 6.70 -12.28
N VAL A 176 11.91 6.61 -13.60
CA VAL A 176 12.33 5.38 -14.30
C VAL A 176 13.59 4.77 -13.68
N TRP A 177 14.58 5.60 -13.33
CA TRP A 177 15.82 5.11 -12.71
C TRP A 177 15.59 4.40 -11.37
N ARG A 178 14.59 4.82 -10.57
CA ARG A 178 14.22 4.14 -9.32
C ARG A 178 13.55 2.79 -9.57
N VAL A 179 12.68 2.73 -10.58
CA VAL A 179 12.07 1.47 -11.01
C VAL A 179 13.16 0.49 -11.48
N LEU A 180 14.13 0.97 -12.27
CA LEU A 180 15.26 0.15 -12.71
C LEU A 180 16.13 -0.32 -11.54
N LEU A 181 16.42 0.54 -10.56
CA LEU A 181 17.13 0.15 -9.34
C LEU A 181 16.35 -0.91 -8.54
N LEU A 182 15.05 -0.71 -8.38
CA LEU A 182 14.19 -1.64 -7.64
C LEU A 182 14.20 -3.02 -8.29
N VAL A 183 13.89 -3.09 -9.58
CA VAL A 183 13.83 -4.34 -10.34
C VAL A 183 15.21 -4.99 -10.45
N GLY A 184 16.26 -4.21 -10.76
CA GLY A 184 17.63 -4.70 -10.88
C GLY A 184 18.16 -5.29 -9.59
N GLY A 185 17.98 -4.60 -8.47
CA GLY A 185 18.42 -5.10 -7.16
C GLY A 185 17.65 -6.35 -6.70
N LEU A 186 16.32 -6.38 -6.88
CA LEU A 186 15.54 -7.58 -6.58
C LEU A 186 15.98 -8.77 -7.45
N SER A 187 16.22 -8.53 -8.74
CA SER A 187 16.72 -9.55 -9.67
C SER A 187 18.09 -10.09 -9.25
N LEU A 188 19.00 -9.20 -8.82
CA LEU A 188 20.31 -9.59 -8.31
C LEU A 188 20.22 -10.42 -7.04
N ILE A 189 19.35 -10.07 -6.09
CA ILE A 189 19.12 -10.84 -4.86
C ILE A 189 18.64 -12.26 -5.20
N VAL A 190 17.68 -12.38 -6.11
CA VAL A 190 17.15 -13.70 -6.55
C VAL A 190 18.22 -14.51 -7.28
N LEU A 191 18.92 -13.88 -8.23
CA LEU A 191 19.98 -14.53 -9.02
C LEU A 191 21.10 -15.04 -8.11
N TRP A 192 21.60 -14.18 -7.21
CA TRP A 192 22.62 -14.56 -6.24
C TRP A 192 22.20 -15.76 -5.39
N ASN A 193 20.98 -15.74 -4.87
CA ASN A 193 20.46 -16.82 -4.06
C ASN A 193 20.34 -18.13 -4.85
N THR A 194 19.91 -18.08 -6.11
CA THR A 194 19.79 -19.26 -6.99
C THR A 194 21.15 -19.83 -7.36
N LEU A 195 22.13 -18.98 -7.69
CA LEU A 195 23.50 -19.39 -7.98
C LEU A 195 24.18 -19.99 -6.75
N ALA A 196 24.06 -19.37 -5.60
CA ALA A 196 24.63 -19.89 -4.34
C ALA A 196 24.04 -21.26 -3.97
N ARG A 197 22.75 -21.48 -4.23
CA ARG A 197 22.12 -22.81 -4.04
C ARG A 197 22.67 -23.86 -5.00
N ARG A 198 22.85 -23.52 -6.28
CA ARG A 198 23.39 -24.45 -7.29
C ARG A 198 24.85 -24.84 -7.01
N LEU A 199 25.69 -23.84 -6.68
CA LEU A 199 27.11 -24.10 -6.35
C LEU A 199 27.26 -24.88 -5.05
N GLY A 200 26.46 -24.60 -4.03
CA GLY A 200 26.44 -25.36 -2.78
C GLY A 200 25.98 -26.81 -2.98
N ALA A 201 24.98 -27.05 -3.81
CA ALA A 201 24.53 -28.40 -4.16
C ALA A 201 25.59 -29.16 -4.97
N GLY A 202 26.29 -28.48 -5.88
CA GLY A 202 27.39 -29.06 -6.65
C GLY A 202 28.58 -29.51 -5.78
N ARG A 203 28.94 -28.71 -4.76
CA ARG A 203 29.98 -29.11 -3.79
C ARG A 203 29.57 -30.31 -2.94
N LEU A 204 28.35 -30.35 -2.43
CA LEU A 204 27.84 -31.51 -1.67
C LEU A 204 27.77 -32.78 -2.52
N ALA A 205 27.52 -32.69 -3.82
CA ALA A 205 27.57 -33.81 -4.74
C ALA A 205 28.99 -34.25 -5.02
N ALA A 206 29.94 -33.32 -5.16
CA ALA A 206 31.36 -33.62 -5.38
C ALA A 206 32.04 -34.24 -4.16
N ASP A 207 31.63 -33.85 -2.95
CA ASP A 207 32.14 -34.37 -1.68
C ASP A 207 31.48 -35.71 -1.27
N GLY A 208 30.62 -36.32 -2.12
CA GLY A 208 29.98 -37.62 -1.87
C GLY A 208 28.97 -37.60 -0.71
N LEU A 209 28.60 -36.43 -0.22
CA LEU A 209 27.67 -36.24 0.91
C LEU A 209 26.18 -36.35 0.52
N LEU A 210 25.86 -36.43 -0.78
CA LEU A 210 24.50 -36.71 -1.24
C LEU A 210 24.33 -38.25 -1.36
N PRO A 211 23.26 -38.83 -0.80
CA PRO A 211 22.97 -40.24 -1.01
C PRO A 211 22.82 -40.49 -2.52
N ALA A 212 23.55 -41.50 -3.02
CA ALA A 212 23.43 -41.97 -4.40
C ALA A 212 21.94 -42.18 -4.70
N ARG A 213 21.43 -41.50 -5.74
CA ARG A 213 20.06 -41.73 -6.21
C ARG A 213 19.96 -43.21 -6.57
N GLU A 214 19.34 -44.02 -5.72
CA GLU A 214 19.07 -45.42 -6.06
C GLU A 214 18.41 -45.45 -7.44
N PRO A 215 18.97 -46.25 -8.37
CA PRO A 215 18.33 -46.43 -9.67
C PRO A 215 16.95 -47.04 -9.39
N ARG A 216 15.89 -46.34 -9.84
CA ARG A 216 14.53 -46.89 -9.80
C ARG A 216 14.58 -48.30 -10.36
N ARG A 217 14.55 -49.29 -9.47
CA ARG A 217 14.37 -50.69 -9.85
C ARG A 217 13.12 -50.76 -10.70
N GLY A 218 13.29 -51.03 -11.98
CA GLY A 218 12.19 -51.23 -12.91
C GLY A 218 11.26 -52.29 -12.30
N ARG A 219 10.01 -51.92 -12.10
CA ARG A 219 8.96 -52.89 -11.77
C ARG A 219 8.90 -53.87 -12.94
N LEU A 220 9.40 -55.07 -12.71
CA LEU A 220 9.15 -56.20 -13.61
C LEU A 220 7.64 -56.37 -13.73
N PRO A 221 7.11 -56.64 -14.94
CA PRO A 221 5.69 -56.90 -15.12
C PRO A 221 5.34 -58.20 -14.40
N GLY A 222 4.57 -58.07 -13.30
CA GLY A 222 4.05 -59.19 -12.53
C GLY A 222 3.11 -60.04 -13.41
N THR A 223 3.49 -61.24 -13.60
CA THR A 223 2.66 -62.34 -14.16
C THR A 223 1.38 -62.45 -13.32
N GLY A 224 0.27 -62.26 -13.99
CA GLY A 224 -1.05 -62.35 -13.39
C GLY A 224 -1.38 -63.74 -12.89
N MET A 225 -1.67 -63.91 -11.62
CA MET A 225 -2.50 -65.00 -11.10
C MET A 225 -3.82 -64.40 -10.61
N ARG A 226 -4.87 -64.67 -11.36
CA ARG A 226 -6.26 -64.45 -10.97
C ARG A 226 -6.63 -65.35 -9.82
N ALA A 227 -6.95 -64.81 -8.65
CA ALA A 227 -7.67 -65.52 -7.58
C ALA A 227 -9.21 -65.36 -7.81
N PRO A 228 -10.01 -66.40 -7.44
CA PRO A 228 -11.42 -66.43 -7.81
C PRO A 228 -12.29 -65.54 -6.94
N ARG A 229 -13.28 -64.92 -7.58
CA ARG A 229 -14.37 -64.15 -6.98
C ARG A 229 -15.17 -65.00 -5.99
N ARG A 230 -15.19 -64.62 -4.74
CA ARG A 230 -16.25 -65.02 -3.81
C ARG A 230 -17.42 -64.04 -3.91
N LEU A 231 -18.54 -64.57 -4.36
CA LEU A 231 -19.85 -63.95 -4.25
C LEU A 231 -20.30 -64.03 -2.78
N THR A 232 -20.60 -62.94 -2.15
CA THR A 232 -21.48 -62.93 -0.98
C THR A 232 -22.57 -61.88 -1.19
N ARG A 233 -23.78 -62.45 -1.09
CA ARG A 233 -25.10 -61.82 -1.18
C ARG A 233 -25.33 -60.80 -0.07
N GLY A 234 -26.07 -59.75 -0.42
CA GLY A 234 -27.30 -59.37 0.23
C GLY A 234 -27.21 -58.54 1.49
N GLY A 235 -27.84 -57.42 1.47
CA GLY A 235 -28.23 -56.60 2.63
C GLY A 235 -28.70 -55.23 2.23
N ALA A 236 -29.97 -55.17 1.79
CA ALA A 236 -30.71 -53.92 1.74
C ALA A 236 -30.96 -53.40 3.17
N LEU A 237 -31.05 -52.10 3.36
CA LEU A 237 -32.12 -51.41 4.11
C LEU A 237 -31.73 -49.95 4.47
N THR A 238 -32.52 -49.08 3.90
CA THR A 238 -33.31 -47.98 4.49
C THR A 238 -32.61 -46.67 4.85
N ARG A 239 -33.04 -45.65 4.06
CA ARG A 239 -33.11 -44.22 4.47
C ARG A 239 -33.93 -44.05 5.76
N PRO A 240 -33.74 -43.02 6.50
CA PRO A 240 -34.80 -42.03 6.61
C PRO A 240 -34.39 -40.58 6.30
N GLN A 241 -35.36 -39.88 5.73
CA GLN A 241 -35.46 -38.42 5.61
C GLN A 241 -35.89 -37.81 6.95
N ARG A 242 -35.76 -36.45 6.92
CA ARG A 242 -36.39 -35.41 7.79
C ARG A 242 -35.40 -34.81 8.80
N VAL A 243 -35.38 -33.56 9.06
CA VAL A 243 -36.25 -32.36 8.78
C VAL A 243 -35.33 -31.21 8.48
#